data_9a3c1953ea8167fe87b42c5d6747613d
#
_entry.id   9a3c1953ea8167fe87b42c5d6747613d
#
_cell.length_a   1.000
_cell.length_b   1.000
_cell.length_c   1.000
_cell.angle_alpha   90.00
_cell.angle_beta   90.00
_cell.angle_gamma   90.00
#
_symmetry.space_group_name_H-M   'P 1'
#
loop_
_entity.id
_entity.type
_entity.pdbx_description
1 polymer ?
#
loop_
_entity_poly.entity_id
_entity_poly.type
_entity_poly.pdbx_seq_one_letter_code
_entity_poly.pdbx_strand_id
1 'polypeptide(L)'
;VFALTMGIFFLFYRFDNKYTARGDQAIQGILYVPDDDSVHYLAREWEYYPDVLLTPQEIKEQKEDYYSRYVSIGEYGGMDLGDKNKSPFGSGTYRMTLVLPEKEKQYAIGLTEIFSAYKLYINGELMGQMGNPDPDNYQEQIQNRVFTFEGKGTAEIVIAVTDKHSVSSGIQYVPVLASPFKVNIIRGLSLMIAVVFMAFTFFVLIFSVYMYMRTKKVEFGLFALLCICVLGYGSYPILHSFVAVKVQPCYGMEALFYYLMFAGVMLVQQKILGGEERIPEILAGVAAAAGVMVFVAEMLCSRAQSATGLYLISKLTEIRSTS
;
A
#
# COMPACT_ATOMS: atom_id res chain seq x y z
N VAL A 1 5.84 -30.44 0.29
CA VAL A 1 5.34 -29.26 0.99
C VAL A 1 6.21 -28.06 0.70
N PHE A 2 7.53 -28.07 1.01
CA PHE A 2 8.43 -26.91 0.82
C PHE A 2 8.43 -26.35 -0.61
N ALA A 3 8.56 -27.20 -1.64
CA ALA A 3 8.54 -26.77 -3.04
C ALA A 3 7.21 -26.10 -3.43
N LEU A 4 6.08 -26.64 -2.93
CA LEU A 4 4.76 -26.07 -3.16
C LEU A 4 4.63 -24.69 -2.47
N THR A 5 5.08 -24.57 -1.23
CA THR A 5 5.06 -23.31 -0.47
C THR A 5 5.94 -22.27 -1.14
N MET A 6 7.15 -22.64 -1.58
CA MET A 6 8.04 -21.75 -2.34
C MET A 6 7.45 -21.35 -3.69
N GLY A 7 6.76 -22.27 -4.39
CA GLY A 7 6.07 -21.97 -5.64
C GLY A 7 4.93 -20.98 -5.43
N ILE A 8 4.12 -21.15 -4.40
CA ILE A 8 3.05 -20.23 -4.03
C ILE A 8 3.63 -18.85 -3.64
N PHE A 9 4.66 -18.84 -2.78
CA PHE A 9 5.34 -17.59 -2.39
C PHE A 9 5.90 -16.85 -3.61
N PHE A 10 6.57 -17.58 -4.52
CA PHE A 10 7.11 -17.01 -5.75
C PHE A 10 6.02 -16.43 -6.65
N LEU A 11 4.86 -17.09 -6.77
CA LEU A 11 3.72 -16.58 -7.51
C LEU A 11 3.22 -15.27 -6.90
N PHE A 12 2.99 -15.22 -5.59
CA PHE A 12 2.56 -13.99 -4.93
C PHE A 12 3.59 -12.87 -5.11
N TYR A 13 4.86 -13.13 -4.85
CA TYR A 13 5.94 -12.18 -5.03
C TYR A 13 6.03 -11.67 -6.49
N ARG A 14 5.84 -12.57 -7.47
CA ARG A 14 5.89 -12.23 -8.90
C ARG A 14 4.75 -11.31 -9.34
N PHE A 15 3.61 -11.39 -8.66
CA PHE A 15 2.43 -10.55 -8.93
C PHE A 15 2.29 -9.36 -7.98
N ASP A 16 3.24 -9.17 -7.08
CA ASP A 16 3.30 -7.95 -6.28
C ASP A 16 3.64 -6.75 -7.17
N ASN A 17 2.69 -5.82 -7.28
CA ASN A 17 2.80 -4.65 -8.14
C ASN A 17 3.99 -3.74 -7.75
N LYS A 18 4.34 -3.67 -6.47
CA LYS A 18 5.43 -2.83 -5.98
C LYS A 18 6.81 -3.29 -6.46
N TYR A 19 7.06 -4.61 -6.49
CA TYR A 19 8.39 -5.17 -6.72
C TYR A 19 8.57 -5.79 -8.09
N THR A 20 7.50 -6.23 -8.74
CA THR A 20 7.56 -7.06 -9.93
C THR A 20 6.89 -6.47 -11.16
N ALA A 21 6.18 -5.35 -11.02
CA ALA A 21 5.59 -4.69 -12.17
C ALA A 21 6.66 -4.28 -13.17
N ARG A 22 6.64 -4.88 -14.33
CA ARG A 22 7.40 -4.41 -15.49
C ARG A 22 6.55 -3.33 -16.12
N GLY A 23 6.79 -2.08 -15.69
CA GLY A 23 6.09 -0.95 -16.26
C GLY A 23 6.41 -0.77 -17.73
N ASP A 24 5.45 -0.22 -18.46
CA ASP A 24 5.66 0.24 -19.80
C ASP A 24 6.76 1.31 -19.83
N GLN A 25 7.54 1.34 -20.89
CA GLN A 25 8.63 2.29 -21.01
C GLN A 25 8.09 3.65 -21.45
N ALA A 26 7.86 4.51 -20.47
CA ALA A 26 7.71 5.93 -20.74
C ALA A 26 9.09 6.55 -21.04
N ILE A 27 9.14 7.62 -21.79
CA ILE A 27 10.34 8.39 -22.10
C ILE A 27 10.05 9.85 -21.76
N GLN A 28 10.81 10.39 -20.80
CA GLN A 28 10.68 11.79 -20.37
C GLN A 28 9.22 12.19 -20.08
N GLY A 29 8.53 11.41 -19.26
CA GLY A 29 7.15 11.69 -18.86
C GLY A 29 6.10 11.39 -19.92
N ILE A 30 6.46 10.78 -21.06
CA ILE A 30 5.55 10.47 -22.17
C ILE A 30 5.44 8.95 -22.33
N LEU A 31 4.23 8.43 -22.26
CA LEU A 31 3.91 7.03 -22.50
C LEU A 31 3.05 6.87 -23.75
N TYR A 32 3.49 6.05 -24.69
CA TYR A 32 2.69 5.66 -25.86
C TYR A 32 1.83 4.45 -25.53
N VAL A 33 0.52 4.62 -25.60
CA VAL A 33 -0.47 3.56 -25.35
C VAL A 33 -0.93 3.02 -26.71
N PRO A 34 -0.63 1.74 -27.02
CA PRO A 34 -1.02 1.12 -28.28
C PRO A 34 -2.55 0.99 -28.39
N ASP A 35 -3.04 0.83 -29.63
CA ASP A 35 -4.47 0.62 -29.90
C ASP A 35 -4.85 -0.87 -29.69
N ASP A 36 -4.48 -1.39 -28.54
CA ASP A 36 -4.89 -2.72 -28.08
C ASP A 36 -5.66 -2.60 -26.76
N ASP A 37 -6.10 -3.72 -26.23
CA ASP A 37 -6.78 -3.77 -24.94
C ASP A 37 -5.83 -4.29 -23.85
N SER A 38 -4.55 -3.89 -23.87
CA SER A 38 -3.56 -4.30 -22.88
C SER A 38 -3.71 -3.55 -21.54
N VAL A 39 -3.06 -4.09 -20.52
CA VAL A 39 -2.96 -3.45 -19.20
C VAL A 39 -1.59 -2.79 -19.10
N HIS A 40 -1.57 -1.52 -18.80
CA HIS A 40 -0.37 -0.70 -18.70
C HIS A 40 -0.07 -0.36 -17.25
N TYR A 41 1.16 -0.63 -16.83
CA TYR A 41 1.66 -0.28 -15.50
C TYR A 41 2.50 0.99 -15.62
N LEU A 42 1.99 2.09 -15.07
CA LEU A 42 2.60 3.42 -15.17
C LEU A 42 3.76 3.56 -14.17
N ALA A 43 4.81 2.72 -14.34
CA ALA A 43 5.87 2.60 -13.35
C ALA A 43 7.01 3.60 -13.52
N ARG A 44 7.37 3.97 -14.77
CA ARG A 44 8.64 4.60 -15.07
C ARG A 44 8.50 6.01 -15.61
N GLU A 45 9.58 6.81 -15.40
CA GLU A 45 9.77 8.10 -16.04
C GLU A 45 8.64 9.11 -15.80
N TRP A 46 8.04 9.12 -14.60
CA TRP A 46 7.15 10.20 -14.20
C TRP A 46 7.95 11.49 -14.08
N GLU A 47 7.49 12.56 -14.69
CA GLU A 47 8.00 13.90 -14.41
C GLU A 47 7.57 14.29 -12.99
N TYR A 48 8.55 14.54 -12.13
CA TYR A 48 8.32 14.81 -10.70
C TYR A 48 8.82 16.19 -10.31
N TYR A 49 7.97 16.95 -9.71
CA TYR A 49 8.24 18.29 -9.17
C TYR A 49 8.34 18.19 -7.66
N PRO A 50 9.55 18.19 -7.07
CA PRO A 50 9.75 18.09 -5.64
C PRO A 50 9.31 19.37 -4.92
N ASP A 51 8.86 19.21 -3.68
CA ASP A 51 8.55 20.28 -2.71
C ASP A 51 7.39 21.22 -3.12
N VAL A 52 6.64 20.92 -4.21
CA VAL A 52 5.54 21.74 -4.68
C VAL A 52 4.29 20.92 -5.02
N LEU A 53 3.12 21.53 -4.75
CA LEU A 53 1.81 21.02 -5.18
C LEU A 53 1.36 21.84 -6.36
N LEU A 54 1.41 21.29 -7.56
CA LEU A 54 1.02 21.99 -8.79
C LEU A 54 -0.29 21.43 -9.33
N THR A 55 -1.12 22.33 -9.79
CA THR A 55 -2.26 22.04 -10.67
C THR A 55 -1.80 21.93 -12.11
N PRO A 56 -2.54 21.23 -12.98
CA PRO A 56 -2.22 21.19 -14.43
C PRO A 56 -2.12 22.57 -15.07
N GLN A 57 -2.88 23.56 -14.58
CA GLN A 57 -2.86 24.92 -15.09
C GLN A 57 -1.55 25.62 -14.72
N GLU A 58 -1.07 25.50 -13.48
CA GLU A 58 0.19 26.10 -13.04
C GLU A 58 1.39 25.52 -13.80
N ILE A 59 1.37 24.20 -14.08
CA ILE A 59 2.39 23.54 -14.90
C ILE A 59 2.38 24.12 -16.35
N LYS A 60 1.21 24.36 -16.95
CA LYS A 60 1.10 24.89 -18.30
C LYS A 60 1.49 26.37 -18.42
N GLU A 61 1.14 27.16 -17.40
CA GLU A 61 1.42 28.58 -17.39
C GLU A 61 2.91 28.89 -17.15
N GLN A 62 3.69 27.93 -16.64
CA GLN A 62 5.13 28.04 -16.36
C GLN A 62 5.49 29.39 -15.69
N LYS A 63 4.65 29.85 -14.77
CA LYS A 63 4.83 31.13 -14.08
C LYS A 63 6.13 31.19 -13.26
N GLU A 64 6.63 30.03 -12.85
CA GLU A 64 7.88 29.85 -12.13
C GLU A 64 8.68 28.75 -12.80
N ASP A 65 10.01 28.85 -12.72
CA ASP A 65 10.93 27.85 -13.28
C ASP A 65 11.04 26.68 -12.27
N TYR A 66 9.99 25.83 -12.24
CA TYR A 66 9.97 24.68 -11.32
C TYR A 66 10.98 23.63 -11.75
N TYR A 67 11.84 23.26 -10.80
CA TYR A 67 12.73 22.13 -11.01
C TYR A 67 11.95 20.84 -11.12
N SER A 68 12.19 20.08 -12.20
CA SER A 68 11.62 18.74 -12.36
C SER A 68 12.71 17.71 -12.64
N ARG A 69 12.40 16.46 -12.35
CA ARG A 69 13.22 15.29 -12.69
C ARG A 69 12.33 14.10 -13.00
N TYR A 70 12.89 13.08 -13.66
CA TYR A 70 12.17 11.85 -13.94
C TYR A 70 12.43 10.82 -12.86
N VAL A 71 11.36 10.18 -12.37
CA VAL A 71 11.40 9.18 -11.29
C VAL A 71 10.56 7.97 -11.66
N SER A 72 10.92 6.80 -11.12
CA SER A 72 10.11 5.60 -11.21
C SER A 72 9.31 5.42 -9.91
N ILE A 73 8.05 5.01 -10.04
CA ILE A 73 7.18 4.75 -8.88
C ILE A 73 7.75 3.58 -8.06
N GLY A 74 7.84 3.78 -6.74
CA GLY A 74 8.38 2.79 -5.81
C GLY A 74 9.91 2.66 -5.82
N GLU A 75 10.62 3.49 -6.60
CA GLU A 75 12.08 3.52 -6.64
C GLU A 75 12.67 4.01 -5.31
N TYR A 76 12.03 4.98 -4.70
CA TYR A 76 12.45 5.57 -3.43
C TYR A 76 11.37 5.34 -2.36
N GLY A 77 11.80 5.08 -1.12
CA GLY A 77 10.88 4.87 0.00
C GLY A 77 10.23 6.15 0.53
N GLY A 78 10.70 7.32 0.11
CA GLY A 78 10.22 8.63 0.54
C GLY A 78 10.34 9.70 -0.54
N MET A 79 9.86 10.89 -0.22
CA MET A 79 9.91 12.07 -1.11
C MET A 79 11.29 12.75 -1.13
N ASP A 80 12.22 12.30 -0.30
CA ASP A 80 13.65 12.69 -0.30
C ASP A 80 14.41 12.19 -1.53
N LEU A 81 13.84 11.27 -2.30
CA LEU A 81 14.44 10.67 -3.48
C LEU A 81 15.82 10.04 -3.19
N GLY A 82 15.98 9.47 -2.00
CA GLY A 82 17.20 8.82 -1.54
C GLY A 82 18.28 9.77 -1.02
N ASP A 83 18.03 11.07 -0.93
CA ASP A 83 18.94 12.04 -0.32
C ASP A 83 18.78 12.01 1.20
N LYS A 84 19.75 11.41 1.90
CA LYS A 84 19.76 11.27 3.36
C LYS A 84 19.74 12.59 4.15
N ASN A 85 20.01 13.72 3.48
CA ASN A 85 20.00 15.04 4.09
C ASN A 85 18.62 15.71 3.99
N LYS A 86 17.68 15.13 3.22
CA LYS A 86 16.32 15.62 3.10
C LYS A 86 15.36 14.84 3.97
N SER A 87 14.21 15.45 4.28
CA SER A 87 13.11 14.76 4.92
C SER A 87 12.47 13.77 3.95
N PRO A 88 12.18 12.54 4.36
CA PRO A 88 11.40 11.61 3.53
C PRO A 88 9.95 12.06 3.37
N PHE A 89 9.51 13.07 4.12
CA PHE A 89 8.19 13.68 4.07
C PHE A 89 8.26 15.01 3.33
N GLY A 90 7.14 15.39 2.72
CA GLY A 90 7.04 16.64 1.98
C GLY A 90 5.84 16.66 1.05
N SER A 91 5.92 17.53 0.07
CA SER A 91 4.95 17.62 -1.01
C SER A 91 5.64 17.37 -2.34
N GLY A 92 4.89 16.95 -3.34
CA GLY A 92 5.42 16.80 -4.69
C GLY A 92 4.32 16.52 -5.70
N THR A 93 4.62 16.79 -6.96
CA THR A 93 3.67 16.59 -8.04
C THR A 93 4.26 15.65 -9.08
N TYR A 94 3.53 14.60 -9.39
CA TYR A 94 3.84 13.63 -10.45
C TYR A 94 3.02 13.97 -11.69
N ARG A 95 3.66 13.99 -12.85
CA ARG A 95 3.02 14.23 -14.13
C ARG A 95 3.39 13.17 -15.15
N MET A 96 2.43 12.74 -15.94
CA MET A 96 2.66 11.86 -17.10
C MET A 96 1.71 12.23 -18.24
N THR A 97 2.25 12.28 -19.45
CA THR A 97 1.47 12.46 -20.67
C THR A 97 1.30 11.12 -21.37
N LEU A 98 0.06 10.75 -21.63
CA LEU A 98 -0.28 9.57 -22.41
C LEU A 98 -0.52 9.97 -23.86
N VAL A 99 0.13 9.30 -24.80
CA VAL A 99 -0.21 9.38 -26.21
C VAL A 99 -1.15 8.22 -26.53
N LEU A 100 -2.41 8.56 -26.72
CA LEU A 100 -3.52 7.61 -26.90
C LEU A 100 -3.83 7.45 -28.40
N PRO A 101 -4.49 6.36 -28.82
CA PRO A 101 -5.05 6.21 -30.14
C PRO A 101 -6.03 7.35 -30.50
N GLU A 102 -6.13 7.64 -31.80
CA GLU A 102 -7.07 8.67 -32.31
C GLU A 102 -8.55 8.29 -32.16
N LYS A 103 -8.82 6.99 -31.96
CA LYS A 103 -10.15 6.50 -31.66
C LYS A 103 -10.49 6.79 -30.21
N GLU A 104 -11.58 7.48 -29.97
CA GLU A 104 -12.09 7.73 -28.62
C GLU A 104 -12.41 6.43 -27.90
N LYS A 105 -11.82 6.23 -26.74
CA LYS A 105 -12.00 5.06 -25.88
C LYS A 105 -12.15 5.49 -24.44
N GLN A 106 -12.83 4.63 -23.67
CA GLN A 106 -12.90 4.78 -22.23
C GLN A 106 -11.73 4.06 -21.56
N TYR A 107 -11.01 4.80 -20.76
CA TYR A 107 -9.88 4.34 -19.96
C TYR A 107 -10.22 4.42 -18.47
N ALA A 108 -9.51 3.63 -17.68
CA ALA A 108 -9.54 3.72 -16.23
C ALA A 108 -8.13 3.69 -15.67
N ILE A 109 -7.90 4.54 -14.68
CA ILE A 109 -6.69 4.52 -13.86
C ILE A 109 -7.03 3.98 -12.46
N GLY A 110 -6.36 2.89 -12.07
CA GLY A 110 -6.45 2.32 -10.73
C GLY A 110 -5.30 2.85 -9.87
N LEU A 111 -5.65 3.50 -8.76
CA LEU A 111 -4.70 3.93 -7.73
C LEU A 111 -4.87 3.04 -6.51
N THR A 112 -3.79 2.36 -6.14
CA THR A 112 -3.76 1.38 -5.03
C THR A 112 -2.81 1.88 -3.96
N GLU A 113 -3.25 1.86 -2.70
CA GLU A 113 -2.42 2.06 -1.50
C GLU A 113 -1.50 3.29 -1.54
N ILE A 114 -2.03 4.45 -1.89
CA ILE A 114 -1.33 5.71 -1.68
C ILE A 114 -1.55 6.12 -0.23
N PHE A 115 -0.50 6.00 0.61
CA PHE A 115 -0.53 6.31 2.05
C PHE A 115 -0.52 7.81 2.33
N SER A 116 -0.28 8.62 1.32
CA SER A 116 -0.22 10.07 1.36
C SER A 116 -1.54 10.70 0.91
N ALA A 117 -1.84 11.91 1.35
CA ALA A 117 -2.98 12.65 0.80
C ALA A 117 -2.67 13.10 -0.63
N TYR A 118 -3.64 13.01 -1.55
CA TYR A 118 -3.42 13.36 -2.94
C TYR A 118 -4.64 14.00 -3.63
N LYS A 119 -4.37 14.74 -4.71
CA LYS A 119 -5.33 15.14 -5.74
C LYS A 119 -4.92 14.56 -7.07
N LEU A 120 -5.87 13.93 -7.77
CA LEU A 120 -5.68 13.42 -9.12
C LEU A 120 -6.39 14.35 -10.12
N TYR A 121 -5.65 14.81 -11.11
CA TYR A 121 -6.19 15.53 -12.27
C TYR A 121 -5.95 14.72 -13.54
N ILE A 122 -6.94 14.74 -14.45
CA ILE A 122 -6.83 14.16 -15.78
C ILE A 122 -7.31 15.23 -16.77
N ASN A 123 -6.50 15.53 -17.77
CA ASN A 123 -6.78 16.56 -18.78
C ASN A 123 -7.14 17.93 -18.18
N GLY A 124 -6.59 18.28 -17.03
CA GLY A 124 -6.84 19.54 -16.34
C GLY A 124 -8.02 19.51 -15.37
N GLU A 125 -8.86 18.48 -15.38
CA GLU A 125 -10.01 18.34 -14.49
C GLU A 125 -9.66 17.56 -13.23
N LEU A 126 -10.15 18.00 -12.06
CA LEU A 126 -10.00 17.30 -10.80
C LEU A 126 -10.90 16.05 -10.78
N MET A 127 -10.32 14.87 -10.98
CA MET A 127 -11.04 13.60 -10.97
C MET A 127 -11.34 13.12 -9.55
N GLY A 128 -10.48 13.45 -8.60
CA GLY A 128 -10.70 13.07 -7.22
C GLY A 128 -9.60 13.49 -6.26
N GLN A 129 -9.94 13.41 -5.00
CA GLN A 129 -9.05 13.74 -3.88
C GLN A 129 -9.17 12.65 -2.82
N MET A 130 -8.05 12.34 -2.17
CA MET A 130 -8.00 11.45 -1.02
C MET A 130 -7.28 12.16 0.13
N GLY A 131 -7.97 12.29 1.26
CA GLY A 131 -7.49 13.14 2.33
C GLY A 131 -7.46 14.63 1.93
N ASN A 132 -6.64 15.41 2.61
CA ASN A 132 -6.35 16.80 2.25
C ASN A 132 -4.84 16.98 2.10
N PRO A 133 -4.30 17.20 0.89
CA PRO A 133 -2.87 17.37 0.66
C PRO A 133 -2.37 18.77 0.98
N ASP A 134 -3.24 19.74 1.32
CA ASP A 134 -2.83 21.07 1.74
C ASP A 134 -1.91 20.98 2.98
N PRO A 135 -0.66 21.49 2.92
CA PRO A 135 0.26 21.42 4.03
C PRO A 135 -0.25 22.07 5.33
N ASP A 136 -1.10 23.09 5.26
CA ASP A 136 -1.63 23.77 6.43
C ASP A 136 -2.78 23.00 7.09
N ASN A 137 -3.54 22.22 6.30
CA ASN A 137 -4.71 21.46 6.74
C ASN A 137 -4.60 19.97 6.38
N TYR A 138 -3.39 19.42 6.44
CA TYR A 138 -3.12 18.05 6.04
C TYR A 138 -3.97 17.02 6.77
N GLN A 139 -4.58 16.14 6.01
CA GLN A 139 -5.31 14.97 6.51
C GLN A 139 -5.05 13.78 5.61
N GLU A 140 -4.47 12.74 6.17
CA GLU A 140 -4.23 11.50 5.44
C GLU A 140 -5.47 10.60 5.43
N GLN A 141 -5.71 9.99 4.31
CA GLN A 141 -6.68 8.91 4.14
C GLN A 141 -6.17 7.95 3.07
N ILE A 142 -6.54 6.68 3.20
CA ILE A 142 -6.24 5.66 2.20
C ILE A 142 -7.52 4.98 1.74
N GLN A 143 -7.64 4.83 0.43
CA GLN A 143 -8.65 4.01 -0.22
C GLN A 143 -8.16 3.63 -1.61
N ASN A 144 -8.35 2.37 -1.98
CA ASN A 144 -8.12 1.94 -3.36
C ASN A 144 -9.22 2.48 -4.26
N ARG A 145 -8.88 3.29 -5.26
CA ARG A 145 -9.84 3.93 -6.16
C ARG A 145 -9.54 3.68 -7.62
N VAL A 146 -10.59 3.65 -8.42
CA VAL A 146 -10.53 3.60 -9.87
C VAL A 146 -11.24 4.83 -10.42
N PHE A 147 -10.58 5.55 -11.30
CA PHE A 147 -11.11 6.73 -11.97
C PHE A 147 -11.22 6.44 -13.45
N THR A 148 -12.36 6.74 -14.05
CA THR A 148 -12.62 6.52 -15.47
C THR A 148 -12.64 7.85 -16.22
N PHE A 149 -12.08 7.86 -17.42
CA PHE A 149 -12.07 9.02 -18.30
C PHE A 149 -12.17 8.59 -19.76
N GLU A 150 -12.63 9.50 -20.60
CA GLU A 150 -12.61 9.33 -22.05
C GLU A 150 -11.36 9.98 -22.60
N GLY A 151 -10.70 9.32 -23.56
CA GLY A 151 -9.43 9.81 -24.10
C GLY A 151 -9.23 9.43 -25.55
N LYS A 152 -8.60 10.36 -26.28
CA LYS A 152 -8.12 10.21 -27.65
C LYS A 152 -6.95 11.15 -27.89
N GLY A 153 -6.00 10.77 -28.75
CA GLY A 153 -4.83 11.57 -29.08
C GLY A 153 -3.89 11.73 -27.90
N THR A 154 -4.17 12.63 -26.96
CA THR A 154 -3.34 12.85 -25.77
C THR A 154 -4.17 12.96 -24.50
N ALA A 155 -3.66 12.44 -23.40
CA ALA A 155 -4.21 12.69 -22.07
C ALA A 155 -3.09 12.99 -21.07
N GLU A 156 -3.31 13.96 -20.20
CA GLU A 156 -2.36 14.35 -19.16
C GLU A 156 -2.86 13.89 -17.80
N ILE A 157 -2.01 13.18 -17.05
CA ILE A 157 -2.26 12.77 -15.68
C ILE A 157 -1.35 13.56 -14.75
N VAL A 158 -1.94 14.23 -13.75
CA VAL A 158 -1.19 14.95 -12.71
C VAL A 158 -1.67 14.47 -11.34
N ILE A 159 -0.73 14.08 -10.49
CA ILE A 159 -1.02 13.63 -9.12
C ILE A 159 -0.20 14.49 -8.15
N ALA A 160 -0.87 15.41 -7.47
CA ALA A 160 -0.27 16.24 -6.44
C ALA A 160 -0.41 15.54 -5.09
N VAL A 161 0.70 15.30 -4.40
CA VAL A 161 0.79 14.44 -3.21
C VAL A 161 1.47 15.20 -2.07
N THR A 162 0.94 15.05 -0.86
CA THR A 162 1.60 15.51 0.37
C THR A 162 1.64 14.38 1.38
N ASP A 163 2.77 14.27 2.07
CA ASP A 163 2.94 13.39 3.21
C ASP A 163 3.65 14.11 4.35
N LYS A 164 3.21 13.86 5.59
CA LYS A 164 3.86 14.44 6.79
C LYS A 164 4.45 13.41 7.73
N HIS A 165 4.02 12.15 7.62
CA HIS A 165 4.38 11.15 8.63
C HIS A 165 4.15 9.69 8.24
N SER A 166 3.82 9.38 7.00
CA SER A 166 3.65 7.99 6.57
C SER A 166 4.99 7.31 6.33
N VAL A 167 5.09 6.04 6.71
CA VAL A 167 6.29 5.20 6.49
C VAL A 167 6.64 5.07 5.01
N SER A 168 5.65 5.20 4.14
CA SER A 168 5.79 5.07 2.68
C SER A 168 5.23 6.33 2.02
N SER A 169 6.04 7.38 1.96
CA SER A 169 5.65 8.68 1.41
C SER A 169 5.58 8.66 -0.12
N GLY A 170 4.64 9.42 -0.67
CA GLY A 170 4.43 9.54 -2.11
C GLY A 170 3.65 8.36 -2.69
N ILE A 171 3.87 8.08 -3.98
CA ILE A 171 3.23 6.99 -4.69
C ILE A 171 4.18 5.79 -4.68
N GLN A 172 3.84 4.73 -3.94
CA GLN A 172 4.67 3.54 -3.79
C GLN A 172 4.21 2.39 -4.68
N TYR A 173 2.91 2.30 -4.94
CA TYR A 173 2.34 1.29 -5.84
C TYR A 173 2.05 1.87 -7.21
N VAL A 174 2.43 1.12 -8.22
CA VAL A 174 2.33 1.54 -9.61
C VAL A 174 0.86 1.71 -10.03
N PRO A 175 0.45 2.90 -10.53
CA PRO A 175 -0.87 3.09 -11.11
C PRO A 175 -1.09 2.16 -12.31
N VAL A 176 -2.31 1.62 -12.44
CA VAL A 176 -2.70 0.71 -13.52
C VAL A 176 -3.64 1.42 -14.46
N LEU A 177 -3.30 1.45 -15.75
CA LEU A 177 -4.13 2.01 -16.82
C LEU A 177 -4.61 0.87 -17.72
N ALA A 178 -5.91 0.77 -17.94
CA ALA A 178 -6.53 -0.16 -18.89
C ALA A 178 -7.97 0.25 -19.19
N SER A 179 -8.71 -0.59 -19.92
CA SER A 179 -10.17 -0.45 -19.99
C SER A 179 -10.81 -0.58 -18.60
N PRO A 180 -11.94 0.11 -18.31
CA PRO A 180 -12.59 0.06 -17.00
C PRO A 180 -12.93 -1.36 -16.54
N PHE A 181 -13.28 -2.22 -17.49
CA PHE A 181 -13.58 -3.63 -17.23
C PHE A 181 -12.34 -4.36 -16.66
N LYS A 182 -11.16 -4.20 -17.29
CA LYS A 182 -9.93 -4.87 -16.85
C LYS A 182 -9.43 -4.39 -15.50
N VAL A 183 -9.41 -3.07 -15.28
CA VAL A 183 -9.00 -2.51 -13.98
C VAL A 183 -9.90 -3.03 -12.86
N ASN A 184 -11.22 -3.07 -13.10
CA ASN A 184 -12.16 -3.60 -12.11
C ASN A 184 -12.04 -5.11 -11.89
N ILE A 185 -11.71 -5.90 -12.94
CA ILE A 185 -11.44 -7.33 -12.78
C ILE A 185 -10.19 -7.56 -11.93
N ILE A 186 -9.08 -6.86 -12.22
CA ILE A 186 -7.82 -7.01 -11.46
C ILE A 186 -8.08 -6.70 -9.98
N ARG A 187 -8.74 -5.57 -9.70
CA ARG A 187 -9.12 -5.19 -8.34
C ARG A 187 -10.05 -6.20 -7.68
N GLY A 188 -11.09 -6.63 -8.41
CA GLY A 188 -12.09 -7.58 -7.91
C GLY A 188 -11.50 -8.95 -7.63
N LEU A 189 -10.59 -9.44 -8.46
CA LEU A 189 -9.91 -10.73 -8.26
C LEU A 189 -9.04 -10.71 -7.00
N SER A 190 -8.24 -9.66 -6.80
CA SER A 190 -7.43 -9.49 -5.59
C SER A 190 -8.31 -9.48 -4.33
N LEU A 191 -9.39 -8.69 -4.36
CA LEU A 191 -10.34 -8.62 -3.25
C LEU A 191 -11.05 -9.96 -3.01
N MET A 192 -11.46 -10.66 -4.06
CA MET A 192 -12.11 -11.96 -3.96
C MET A 192 -11.20 -12.99 -3.27
N ILE A 193 -9.93 -13.05 -3.65
CA ILE A 193 -8.95 -13.94 -3.00
C ILE A 193 -8.84 -13.62 -1.51
N ALA A 194 -8.71 -12.34 -1.15
CA ALA A 194 -8.65 -11.91 0.24
C ALA A 194 -9.91 -12.32 1.03
N VAL A 195 -11.10 -12.06 0.48
CA VAL A 195 -12.38 -12.40 1.13
C VAL A 195 -12.54 -13.92 1.31
N VAL A 196 -12.20 -14.72 0.30
CA VAL A 196 -12.25 -16.19 0.40
C VAL A 196 -11.30 -16.71 1.48
N PHE A 197 -10.08 -16.19 1.53
CA PHE A 197 -9.12 -16.54 2.57
C PHE A 197 -9.64 -16.17 3.97
N MET A 198 -10.20 -14.98 4.13
CA MET A 198 -10.79 -14.53 5.40
C MET A 198 -11.99 -15.39 5.81
N ALA A 199 -12.89 -15.72 4.87
CA ALA A 199 -14.02 -16.60 5.14
C ALA A 199 -13.57 -17.98 5.60
N PHE A 200 -12.57 -18.57 4.92
CA PHE A 200 -11.99 -19.84 5.34
C PHE A 200 -11.39 -19.75 6.76
N THR A 201 -10.60 -18.72 7.05
CA THR A 201 -10.02 -18.51 8.39
C THR A 201 -11.11 -18.36 9.45
N PHE A 202 -12.21 -17.69 9.14
CA PHE A 202 -13.36 -17.54 10.03
C PHE A 202 -14.02 -18.90 10.34
N PHE A 203 -14.21 -19.77 9.35
CA PHE A 203 -14.70 -21.14 9.60
C PHE A 203 -13.75 -21.95 10.48
N VAL A 204 -12.45 -21.83 10.24
CA VAL A 204 -11.43 -22.49 11.07
C VAL A 204 -11.47 -21.95 12.50
N LEU A 205 -11.67 -20.64 12.70
CA LEU A 205 -11.86 -20.05 14.02
C LEU A 205 -13.06 -20.66 14.75
N ILE A 206 -14.23 -20.72 14.11
CA ILE A 206 -15.43 -21.32 14.71
C ILE A 206 -15.16 -22.77 15.12
N PHE A 207 -14.56 -23.56 14.23
CA PHE A 207 -14.20 -24.94 14.51
C PHE A 207 -13.23 -25.06 15.70
N SER A 208 -12.21 -24.21 15.76
CA SER A 208 -11.22 -24.20 16.83
C SER A 208 -11.83 -23.85 18.19
N VAL A 209 -12.72 -22.84 18.21
CA VAL A 209 -13.48 -22.48 19.43
C VAL A 209 -14.39 -23.63 19.88
N TYR A 210 -15.10 -24.26 18.96
CA TYR A 210 -15.94 -25.43 19.26
C TYR A 210 -15.11 -26.58 19.86
N MET A 211 -13.98 -26.92 19.25
CA MET A 211 -13.08 -27.98 19.74
C MET A 211 -12.49 -27.63 21.12
N TYR A 212 -12.13 -26.36 21.34
CA TYR A 212 -11.68 -25.90 22.65
C TYR A 212 -12.77 -26.07 23.73
N MET A 213 -14.01 -25.70 23.43
CA MET A 213 -15.13 -25.86 24.37
C MET A 213 -15.37 -27.34 24.71
N ARG A 214 -15.24 -28.24 23.76
CA ARG A 214 -15.48 -29.67 23.90
C ARG A 214 -14.33 -30.42 24.60
N THR A 215 -13.09 -30.09 24.26
CA THR A 215 -11.91 -30.85 24.71
C THR A 215 -11.13 -30.19 25.82
N LYS A 216 -11.29 -28.87 26.02
CA LYS A 216 -10.52 -28.01 26.93
C LYS A 216 -9.00 -28.05 26.68
N LYS A 217 -8.57 -28.54 25.51
CA LYS A 217 -7.15 -28.58 25.15
C LYS A 217 -6.68 -27.17 24.72
N VAL A 218 -5.58 -26.71 25.31
CA VAL A 218 -5.03 -25.35 25.11
C VAL A 218 -4.63 -25.11 23.67
N GLU A 219 -4.22 -26.13 22.94
CA GLU A 219 -3.82 -26.03 21.52
C GLU A 219 -4.92 -25.44 20.65
N PHE A 220 -6.18 -25.86 20.86
CA PHE A 220 -7.31 -25.32 20.11
C PHE A 220 -7.60 -23.86 20.47
N GLY A 221 -7.38 -23.49 21.74
CA GLY A 221 -7.51 -22.09 22.19
C GLY A 221 -6.45 -21.19 21.55
N LEU A 222 -5.19 -21.64 21.52
CA LEU A 222 -4.10 -20.91 20.87
C LEU A 222 -4.34 -20.79 19.35
N PHE A 223 -4.85 -21.86 18.73
CA PHE A 223 -5.16 -21.82 17.30
C PHE A 223 -6.32 -20.88 16.98
N ALA A 224 -7.34 -20.82 17.84
CA ALA A 224 -8.41 -19.83 17.71
C ALA A 224 -7.88 -18.39 17.85
N LEU A 225 -6.98 -18.14 18.80
CA LEU A 225 -6.33 -16.84 18.96
C LEU A 225 -5.50 -16.47 17.72
N LEU A 226 -4.76 -17.43 17.16
CA LEU A 226 -4.02 -17.23 15.90
C LEU A 226 -4.96 -16.84 14.75
N CYS A 227 -6.10 -17.53 14.61
CA CYS A 227 -7.11 -17.19 13.60
C CYS A 227 -7.64 -15.75 13.80
N ILE A 228 -7.87 -15.29 15.02
CA ILE A 228 -8.26 -13.90 15.30
C ILE A 228 -7.18 -12.92 14.83
N CYS A 229 -5.91 -13.22 15.08
CA CYS A 229 -4.81 -12.38 14.61
C CYS A 229 -4.72 -12.34 13.10
N VAL A 230 -4.89 -13.47 12.40
CA VAL A 230 -4.93 -13.55 10.93
C VAL A 230 -6.11 -12.74 10.37
N LEU A 231 -7.30 -12.84 10.98
CA LEU A 231 -8.47 -12.07 10.60
C LEU A 231 -8.24 -10.56 10.81
N GLY A 232 -7.63 -10.16 11.92
CA GLY A 232 -7.27 -8.78 12.18
C GLY A 232 -6.31 -8.21 11.15
N TYR A 233 -5.22 -8.94 10.86
CA TYR A 233 -4.24 -8.56 9.85
C TYR A 233 -4.86 -8.45 8.44
N GLY A 234 -5.60 -9.48 8.01
CA GLY A 234 -6.18 -9.53 6.67
C GLY A 234 -7.41 -8.62 6.46
N SER A 235 -7.96 -8.02 7.52
CA SER A 235 -9.12 -7.11 7.40
C SER A 235 -8.75 -5.77 6.77
N TYR A 236 -7.53 -5.28 6.94
CA TYR A 236 -7.08 -3.97 6.49
C TYR A 236 -7.17 -3.79 4.97
N PRO A 237 -6.61 -4.67 4.10
CA PRO A 237 -6.74 -4.55 2.65
C PRO A 237 -8.19 -4.57 2.16
N ILE A 238 -9.06 -5.31 2.85
CA ILE A 238 -10.48 -5.35 2.53
C ILE A 238 -11.14 -4.02 2.90
N LEU A 239 -10.86 -3.50 4.11
CA LEU A 239 -11.49 -2.29 4.62
C LEU A 239 -11.22 -1.07 3.72
N HIS A 240 -9.96 -0.79 3.38
CA HIS A 240 -9.62 0.36 2.53
C HIS A 240 -9.98 0.16 1.04
N SER A 241 -10.42 -1.03 0.64
CA SER A 241 -11.02 -1.24 -0.68
C SER A 241 -12.43 -0.66 -0.79
N PHE A 242 -13.14 -0.53 0.34
CA PHE A 242 -14.54 -0.04 0.36
C PHE A 242 -14.68 1.34 1.01
N VAL A 243 -13.89 1.62 2.04
CA VAL A 243 -14.03 2.83 2.86
C VAL A 243 -12.70 3.58 2.93
N ALA A 244 -12.78 4.90 2.84
CA ALA A 244 -11.63 5.74 3.13
C ALA A 244 -11.34 5.69 4.63
N VAL A 245 -10.16 5.24 5.01
CA VAL A 245 -9.74 5.10 6.40
C VAL A 245 -8.52 5.97 6.67
N LYS A 246 -8.32 6.38 7.93
CA LYS A 246 -7.09 7.04 8.34
C LYS A 246 -5.93 6.04 8.30
N VAL A 247 -4.81 6.45 7.72
CA VAL A 247 -3.66 5.59 7.52
C VAL A 247 -3.14 5.07 8.85
N GLN A 248 -2.76 5.95 9.75
CA GLN A 248 -2.01 5.57 10.95
C GLN A 248 -2.74 4.64 11.92
N PRO A 249 -4.00 4.88 12.35
CA PRO A 249 -4.67 3.94 13.25
C PRO A 249 -4.79 2.54 12.64
N CYS A 250 -5.09 2.47 11.34
CA CYS A 250 -5.28 1.20 10.66
C CYS A 250 -3.96 0.47 10.44
N TYR A 251 -2.90 1.20 10.05
CA TYR A 251 -1.57 0.64 9.86
C TYR A 251 -0.97 0.13 11.19
N GLY A 252 -1.12 0.89 12.28
CA GLY A 252 -0.69 0.45 13.61
C GLY A 252 -1.40 -0.84 14.07
N MET A 253 -2.72 -0.96 13.81
CA MET A 253 -3.49 -2.17 14.08
C MET A 253 -3.02 -3.36 13.22
N GLU A 254 -2.78 -3.13 11.94
CA GLU A 254 -2.24 -4.14 11.03
C GLU A 254 -0.88 -4.66 11.53
N ALA A 255 0.02 -3.75 11.89
CA ALA A 255 1.33 -4.10 12.45
C ALA A 255 1.20 -4.91 13.75
N LEU A 256 0.32 -4.50 14.67
CA LEU A 256 0.06 -5.23 15.90
C LEU A 256 -0.37 -6.67 15.62
N PHE A 257 -1.39 -6.87 14.76
CA PHE A 257 -1.86 -8.21 14.42
C PHE A 257 -0.80 -9.05 13.70
N TYR A 258 0.05 -8.44 12.87
CA TYR A 258 1.18 -9.12 12.25
C TYR A 258 2.13 -9.74 13.28
N TYR A 259 2.57 -8.96 14.26
CA TYR A 259 3.45 -9.46 15.33
C TYR A 259 2.77 -10.48 16.23
N LEU A 260 1.49 -10.27 16.56
CA LEU A 260 0.71 -11.23 17.33
C LEU A 260 0.48 -12.55 16.57
N MET A 261 0.32 -12.51 15.27
CA MET A 261 0.25 -13.69 14.42
C MET A 261 1.56 -14.50 14.50
N PHE A 262 2.71 -13.82 14.44
CA PHE A 262 4.02 -14.47 14.60
C PHE A 262 4.15 -15.13 15.96
N ALA A 263 3.79 -14.41 17.02
CA ALA A 263 3.76 -14.98 18.38
C ALA A 263 2.83 -16.21 18.49
N GLY A 264 1.63 -16.10 17.90
CA GLY A 264 0.65 -17.20 17.86
C GLY A 264 1.17 -18.44 17.15
N VAL A 265 1.82 -18.27 15.99
CA VAL A 265 2.45 -19.40 15.25
C VAL A 265 3.49 -20.11 16.12
N MET A 266 4.38 -19.36 16.79
CA MET A 266 5.41 -19.93 17.67
C MET A 266 4.80 -20.77 18.80
N LEU A 267 3.76 -20.24 19.46
CA LEU A 267 3.09 -20.93 20.56
C LEU A 267 2.31 -22.19 20.11
N VAL A 268 1.61 -22.10 18.99
CA VAL A 268 0.87 -23.24 18.41
C VAL A 268 1.86 -24.34 18.00
N GLN A 269 2.94 -23.96 17.32
CA GLN A 269 3.96 -24.90 16.86
C GLN A 269 4.64 -25.64 18.04
N GLN A 270 4.99 -24.90 19.10
CA GLN A 270 5.56 -25.49 20.31
C GLN A 270 4.62 -26.53 20.91
N LYS A 271 3.33 -26.22 21.05
CA LYS A 271 2.35 -27.15 21.66
C LYS A 271 2.08 -28.38 20.79
N ILE A 272 2.05 -28.23 19.46
CA ILE A 272 1.85 -29.35 18.52
C ILE A 272 3.07 -30.29 18.51
N LEU A 273 4.30 -29.72 18.53
CA LEU A 273 5.52 -30.52 18.49
C LEU A 273 5.92 -31.14 19.85
N GLY A 274 5.20 -30.75 20.93
CA GLY A 274 5.46 -31.27 22.26
C GLY A 274 6.81 -30.85 22.85
N GLY A 275 7.38 -29.75 22.39
CA GLY A 275 8.65 -29.21 22.85
C GLY A 275 8.57 -28.68 24.29
N GLU A 276 9.51 -29.07 25.14
CA GLU A 276 9.67 -28.53 26.51
C GLU A 276 10.56 -27.26 26.55
N GLU A 277 11.08 -26.85 25.40
CA GLU A 277 11.96 -25.69 25.28
C GLU A 277 11.20 -24.39 25.50
N ARG A 278 11.75 -23.49 26.31
CA ARG A 278 11.19 -22.16 26.59
C ARG A 278 11.50 -21.14 25.52
N ILE A 279 12.36 -21.44 24.56
CA ILE A 279 12.78 -20.50 23.49
C ILE A 279 11.60 -20.00 22.68
N PRO A 280 10.66 -20.82 22.18
CA PRO A 280 9.49 -20.34 21.44
C PRO A 280 8.59 -19.41 22.26
N GLU A 281 8.43 -19.67 23.56
CA GLU A 281 7.64 -18.80 24.47
C GLU A 281 8.30 -17.45 24.65
N ILE A 282 9.62 -17.39 24.81
CA ILE A 282 10.37 -16.14 24.91
C ILE A 282 10.27 -15.35 23.61
N LEU A 283 10.47 -16.01 22.47
CA LEU A 283 10.35 -15.37 21.16
C LEU A 283 8.93 -14.86 20.89
N ALA A 284 7.90 -15.62 21.27
CA ALA A 284 6.52 -15.19 21.18
C ALA A 284 6.26 -13.95 22.06
N GLY A 285 6.80 -13.94 23.28
CA GLY A 285 6.74 -12.79 24.19
C GLY A 285 7.41 -11.54 23.61
N VAL A 286 8.61 -11.72 23.04
CA VAL A 286 9.35 -10.64 22.38
C VAL A 286 8.58 -10.11 21.17
N ALA A 287 8.03 -10.97 20.33
CA ALA A 287 7.23 -10.57 19.17
C ALA A 287 5.97 -9.80 19.59
N ALA A 288 5.24 -10.29 20.59
CA ALA A 288 4.05 -9.60 21.10
C ALA A 288 4.40 -8.22 21.69
N ALA A 289 5.49 -8.12 22.48
CA ALA A 289 5.98 -6.87 23.03
C ALA A 289 6.39 -5.88 21.90
N ALA A 290 7.08 -6.36 20.87
CA ALA A 290 7.44 -5.56 19.70
C ALA A 290 6.18 -5.03 18.98
N GLY A 291 5.16 -5.87 18.79
CA GLY A 291 3.88 -5.45 18.20
C GLY A 291 3.19 -4.34 18.99
N VAL A 292 3.12 -4.47 20.30
CA VAL A 292 2.56 -3.44 21.18
C VAL A 292 3.38 -2.16 21.13
N MET A 293 4.71 -2.26 21.16
CA MET A 293 5.59 -1.08 21.05
C MET A 293 5.40 -0.34 19.73
N VAL A 294 5.33 -1.05 18.61
CA VAL A 294 5.09 -0.45 17.29
C VAL A 294 3.72 0.23 17.27
N PHE A 295 2.67 -0.44 17.74
CA PHE A 295 1.33 0.13 17.80
C PHE A 295 1.27 1.41 18.63
N VAL A 296 1.86 1.39 19.84
CA VAL A 296 1.90 2.57 20.73
C VAL A 296 2.72 3.69 20.10
N ALA A 297 3.85 3.36 19.49
CA ALA A 297 4.70 4.33 18.82
C ALA A 297 3.97 5.01 17.66
N GLU A 298 3.29 4.25 16.79
CA GLU A 298 2.46 4.80 15.70
C GLU A 298 1.37 5.72 16.24
N MET A 299 0.68 5.34 17.32
CA MET A 299 -0.37 6.16 17.95
C MET A 299 0.17 7.44 18.58
N LEU A 300 1.36 7.40 19.19
CA LEU A 300 1.99 8.58 19.80
C LEU A 300 2.58 9.52 18.75
N CYS A 301 3.22 8.97 17.72
CA CYS A 301 3.82 9.78 16.65
C CYS A 301 2.75 10.51 15.83
N SER A 302 1.62 9.87 15.60
CA SER A 302 0.45 10.51 14.97
C SER A 302 -0.03 11.76 15.73
N ARG A 303 0.16 11.79 17.05
CA ARG A 303 -0.24 12.92 17.90
C ARG A 303 0.84 13.98 18.06
N ALA A 304 2.12 13.59 17.98
CA ALA A 304 3.23 14.46 18.38
C ALA A 304 3.79 15.36 17.27
N GLN A 305 3.43 15.15 15.99
CA GLN A 305 3.98 15.89 14.83
C GLN A 305 5.53 16.02 14.83
N SER A 306 6.23 15.15 15.54
CA SER A 306 7.68 15.25 15.69
C SER A 306 8.38 14.38 14.64
N ALA A 307 9.00 15.05 13.66
CA ALA A 307 9.71 14.44 12.53
C ALA A 307 10.80 13.43 12.95
N THR A 308 11.45 13.61 14.10
CA THR A 308 12.59 12.79 14.53
C THR A 308 12.18 11.41 15.06
N GLY A 309 11.07 11.31 15.76
CA GLY A 309 10.56 10.03 16.29
C GLY A 309 10.03 9.13 15.17
N LEU A 310 9.37 9.72 14.20
CA LEU A 310 8.81 9.06 13.02
C LEU A 310 9.90 8.49 12.10
N TYR A 311 11.01 9.21 11.93
CA TYR A 311 12.15 8.73 11.13
C TYR A 311 12.79 7.46 11.72
N LEU A 312 12.90 7.37 13.04
CA LEU A 312 13.44 6.18 13.72
C LEU A 312 12.48 4.97 13.55
N ILE A 313 11.17 5.19 13.62
CA ILE A 313 10.16 4.14 13.46
C ILE A 313 10.05 3.72 12.00
N SER A 314 10.10 4.66 11.04
CA SER A 314 10.13 4.34 9.62
C SER A 314 11.31 3.45 9.26
N LYS A 315 12.49 3.71 9.84
CA LYS A 315 13.67 2.84 9.65
C LYS A 315 13.52 1.45 10.28
N LEU A 316 12.85 1.34 11.43
CA LEU A 316 12.59 0.04 12.05
C LEU A 316 11.53 -0.78 11.29
N THR A 317 10.60 -0.11 10.61
CA THR A 317 9.60 -0.75 9.77
C THR A 317 10.07 -0.98 8.34
N GLU A 318 11.06 -0.25 7.84
CA GLU A 318 11.72 -0.47 6.55
C GLU A 318 12.44 -1.83 6.50
N ILE A 319 12.96 -2.30 7.63
CA ILE A 319 13.48 -3.66 7.80
C ILE A 319 12.39 -4.72 7.50
N ARG A 320 11.12 -4.37 7.71
CA ARG A 320 9.96 -5.22 7.38
C ARG A 320 9.66 -5.30 5.86
N SER A 321 9.97 -4.26 5.10
CA SER A 321 9.68 -4.21 3.66
C SER A 321 10.79 -4.81 2.79
N THR A 322 11.97 -5.03 3.37
CA THR A 322 13.17 -5.58 2.68
C THR A 322 13.49 -7.02 3.08
N SER A 323 12.78 -7.58 4.05
CA SER A 323 12.82 -9.01 4.44
C SER A 323 11.62 -9.77 3.90
#